data_5244c9810cc21b32b34adaece0d171f3
#
_entry.id   5244c9810cc21b32b34adaece0d171f3
#
_cell.length_a   1.000
_cell.length_b   1.000
_cell.length_c   1.000
_cell.angle_alpha   90.00
_cell.angle_beta   90.00
_cell.angle_gamma   90.00
#
_symmetry.space_group_name_H-M   'P 1'
#
loop_
_entity.id
_entity.type
_entity.pdbx_description
1 polymer ?
#
loop_
_entity_poly.entity_id
_entity_poly.type
_entity_poly.pdbx_seq_one_letter_code
_entity_poly.pdbx_strand_id
1 'polypeptide(L)'
;MRKHLLLCGVSVVSFFYALPIRGQEAEPVDSLEQTVQLLYENKPVKYVNGAVSYISGAEIENVPGSNRLNALAGRIPGLSFYNIDGLPGFENSTYRLRGEHTFSDNRAPIILIDGKMDDASSLDSYDIESIVLLKDAAAAGMYGLRGANGVILINTKRGKEGKIKVSFNTETSFSQPTRKPKYLDAYQYGLLYNEAQLNDNPGATPKYDAATLEAYRSGVNPYKYPNVNWQDEFLKNNNLMTRNNINISGGGETAIYYVSANYLYNSGAFNVDRNANTYNTNTSGNVMNVHGNVQLNFGKYLKVNTDIRAKREKRNAPGAWSDDYGKDLLTNIYSTPFNAHPIMNEDGSIAGTSDYQKNLYGVLNHSGYSIWERSSISSYIDIAYDLSRWVKGLSIEGRAGFNTYTDFYTNRTKKFAMYQLMADGSYSQFGLDTEIGNSGEYKQIYRNFDHNIGLRYTGDFDKHSVDA
;
A
#
# COMPACT_ATOMS: atom_id res chain seq x y z
N MET A 1 11.66 -45.61 34.38
CA MET A 1 10.97 -45.71 33.08
C MET A 1 11.18 -44.38 32.30
N ARG A 2 12.18 -44.33 31.44
CA ARG A 2 12.51 -43.18 30.60
C ARG A 2 11.76 -43.35 29.27
N LYS A 3 10.88 -42.40 28.94
CA LYS A 3 10.25 -42.33 27.59
C LYS A 3 11.11 -41.39 26.75
N HIS A 4 11.72 -41.94 25.69
CA HIS A 4 12.38 -41.20 24.65
C HIS A 4 11.33 -40.55 23.73
N LEU A 5 11.35 -39.22 23.62
CA LEU A 5 10.67 -38.49 22.56
C LEU A 5 11.63 -38.41 21.36
N LEU A 6 11.27 -39.06 20.28
CA LEU A 6 11.92 -38.91 18.97
C LEU A 6 11.46 -37.58 18.38
N LEU A 7 12.36 -36.62 18.23
CA LEU A 7 12.18 -35.45 17.34
C LEU A 7 12.49 -35.91 15.91
N CYS A 8 11.46 -36.02 15.07
CA CYS A 8 11.63 -36.08 13.63
C CYS A 8 11.97 -34.69 13.11
N GLY A 9 13.25 -34.44 12.87
CA GLY A 9 13.72 -33.29 12.11
C GLY A 9 13.43 -33.52 10.63
N VAL A 10 12.48 -32.78 10.06
CA VAL A 10 12.29 -32.71 8.63
C VAL A 10 13.32 -31.73 8.06
N SER A 11 14.42 -32.26 7.57
CA SER A 11 15.39 -31.51 6.76
C SER A 11 14.81 -31.31 5.37
N VAL A 12 14.33 -30.08 5.12
CA VAL A 12 14.02 -29.67 3.74
C VAL A 12 15.34 -29.41 3.01
N VAL A 13 15.81 -30.38 2.29
CA VAL A 13 16.91 -30.23 1.34
C VAL A 13 16.36 -29.56 0.10
N SER A 14 16.61 -28.25 -0.03
CA SER A 14 16.30 -27.48 -1.23
C SER A 14 17.26 -27.90 -2.35
N PHE A 15 16.82 -28.78 -3.23
CA PHE A 15 17.48 -29.01 -4.52
C PHE A 15 17.16 -27.79 -5.41
N PHE A 16 18.10 -26.86 -5.50
CA PHE A 16 18.12 -25.87 -6.56
C PHE A 16 18.56 -26.56 -7.86
N TYR A 17 17.62 -27.10 -8.62
CA TYR A 17 17.83 -27.30 -10.03
C TYR A 17 17.79 -25.91 -10.68
N ALA A 18 18.96 -25.45 -11.16
CA ALA A 18 19.02 -24.31 -12.05
C ALA A 18 18.37 -24.75 -13.39
N LEU A 19 17.05 -24.55 -13.47
CA LEU A 19 16.36 -24.56 -14.76
C LEU A 19 16.91 -23.36 -15.55
N PRO A 20 17.31 -23.55 -16.83
CA PRO A 20 17.70 -22.40 -17.64
C PRO A 20 16.50 -21.44 -17.70
N ILE A 21 16.64 -20.27 -17.08
CA ILE A 21 15.72 -19.16 -17.29
C ILE A 21 15.91 -18.75 -18.74
N ARG A 22 15.13 -19.33 -19.64
CA ARG A 22 14.86 -18.71 -20.92
C ARG A 22 14.04 -17.48 -20.62
N GLY A 23 14.67 -16.34 -20.60
CA GLY A 23 13.98 -15.07 -20.73
C GLY A 23 13.12 -15.19 -21.99
N GLN A 24 11.83 -15.32 -21.82
CA GLN A 24 10.90 -15.07 -22.89
C GLN A 24 11.06 -13.57 -23.15
N GLU A 25 11.83 -13.21 -24.18
CA GLU A 25 11.73 -11.87 -24.76
C GLU A 25 10.26 -11.74 -25.13
N ALA A 26 9.54 -10.94 -24.35
CA ALA A 26 8.19 -10.54 -24.71
C ALA A 26 8.35 -9.81 -26.04
N GLU A 27 7.78 -10.35 -27.12
CA GLU A 27 7.69 -9.62 -28.35
C GLU A 27 7.09 -8.24 -28.02
N PRO A 28 7.64 -7.15 -28.58
CA PRO A 28 7.11 -5.82 -28.33
C PRO A 28 5.65 -5.81 -28.78
N VAL A 29 4.75 -5.86 -27.81
CA VAL A 29 3.32 -5.78 -28.05
C VAL A 29 3.06 -4.41 -28.65
N ASP A 30 2.61 -4.36 -29.92
CA ASP A 30 2.19 -3.11 -30.51
C ASP A 30 1.00 -2.57 -29.69
N SER A 31 1.29 -1.61 -28.84
CA SER A 31 0.32 -1.02 -27.92
C SER A 31 -0.87 -0.39 -28.64
N LEU A 32 -0.72 -0.05 -29.92
CA LEU A 32 -1.76 0.57 -30.74
C LEU A 32 -2.82 -0.44 -31.21
N GLU A 33 -2.46 -1.71 -31.37
CA GLU A 33 -3.40 -2.79 -31.75
C GLU A 33 -4.17 -3.36 -30.57
N GLN A 34 -3.80 -3.00 -29.34
CA GLN A 34 -4.48 -3.49 -28.13
C GLN A 34 -5.89 -2.92 -28.01
N THR A 35 -6.85 -3.78 -27.69
CA THR A 35 -8.24 -3.40 -27.49
C THR A 35 -8.43 -2.84 -26.08
N VAL A 36 -9.08 -1.70 -25.98
CA VAL A 36 -9.42 -1.02 -24.73
C VAL A 36 -10.92 -1.10 -24.53
N GLN A 37 -11.32 -1.48 -23.31
CA GLN A 37 -12.71 -1.39 -22.88
C GLN A 37 -13.00 0.05 -22.43
N LEU A 38 -13.71 0.80 -23.22
CA LEU A 38 -14.27 2.10 -22.87
C LEU A 38 -15.66 1.94 -22.26
N LEU A 39 -16.27 3.05 -21.86
CA LEU A 39 -17.57 3.03 -21.17
C LEU A 39 -18.69 2.32 -21.99
N TYR A 40 -18.72 2.57 -23.30
CA TYR A 40 -19.75 2.07 -24.17
C TYR A 40 -19.25 1.17 -25.31
N GLU A 41 -17.94 1.07 -25.51
CA GLU A 41 -17.37 0.37 -26.65
C GLU A 41 -16.02 -0.29 -26.31
N ASN A 42 -15.68 -1.31 -27.08
CA ASN A 42 -14.36 -1.91 -27.10
C ASN A 42 -13.71 -1.61 -28.44
N LYS A 43 -12.57 -0.92 -28.43
CA LYS A 43 -11.85 -0.62 -29.68
C LYS A 43 -10.33 -0.60 -29.50
N PRO A 44 -9.56 -0.86 -30.56
CA PRO A 44 -8.13 -0.71 -30.53
C PRO A 44 -7.70 0.71 -30.12
N VAL A 45 -6.63 0.81 -29.34
CA VAL A 45 -6.07 2.09 -28.85
C VAL A 45 -5.88 3.09 -29.99
N LYS A 46 -5.43 2.63 -31.16
CA LYS A 46 -5.21 3.49 -32.35
C LYS A 46 -6.46 4.22 -32.87
N TYR A 47 -7.66 3.74 -32.53
CA TYR A 47 -8.93 4.36 -32.90
C TYR A 47 -9.56 5.19 -31.79
N VAL A 48 -8.92 5.28 -30.64
CA VAL A 48 -9.38 6.16 -29.56
C VAL A 48 -8.97 7.59 -29.88
N ASN A 49 -9.95 8.47 -30.04
CA ASN A 49 -9.70 9.88 -30.27
C ASN A 49 -9.14 10.52 -28.99
N GLY A 50 -8.01 11.22 -29.10
CA GLY A 50 -7.38 11.93 -27.99
C GLY A 50 -6.08 11.29 -27.51
N ALA A 51 -5.52 11.85 -26.45
CA ALA A 51 -4.25 11.41 -25.90
C ALA A 51 -4.44 10.23 -24.94
N VAL A 52 -3.98 9.07 -25.36
CA VAL A 52 -4.08 7.80 -24.63
C VAL A 52 -2.69 7.23 -24.38
N SER A 53 -2.52 6.54 -23.27
CA SER A 53 -1.35 5.67 -23.00
C SER A 53 -1.82 4.31 -22.56
N TYR A 54 -1.10 3.30 -23.00
CA TYR A 54 -1.32 1.89 -22.66
C TYR A 54 -0.07 1.33 -21.98
N ILE A 55 -0.26 0.45 -21.01
CA ILE A 55 0.78 -0.38 -20.41
C ILE A 55 0.22 -1.78 -20.18
N SER A 56 1.01 -2.78 -20.53
CA SER A 56 0.67 -4.18 -20.28
C SER A 56 0.81 -4.52 -18.80
N GLY A 57 -0.06 -5.38 -18.28
CA GLY A 57 0.07 -5.94 -16.93
C GLY A 57 1.41 -6.62 -16.70
N ALA A 58 1.97 -7.29 -17.71
CA ALA A 58 3.27 -7.95 -17.64
C ALA A 58 4.43 -7.00 -17.29
N GLU A 59 4.35 -5.72 -17.68
CA GLU A 59 5.37 -4.72 -17.38
C GLU A 59 5.38 -4.29 -15.92
N ILE A 60 4.27 -4.46 -15.20
CA ILE A 60 4.09 -4.05 -13.80
C ILE A 60 3.99 -5.23 -12.82
N GLU A 61 3.83 -6.44 -13.33
CA GLU A 61 3.58 -7.65 -12.55
C GLU A 61 4.67 -7.92 -11.50
N ASN A 62 5.93 -7.72 -11.88
CA ASN A 62 7.10 -7.99 -11.04
C ASN A 62 7.67 -6.74 -10.35
N VAL A 63 6.95 -5.61 -10.35
CA VAL A 63 7.40 -4.42 -9.64
C VAL A 63 7.13 -4.58 -8.15
N PRO A 64 8.15 -4.54 -7.28
CA PRO A 64 7.96 -4.68 -5.85
C PRO A 64 7.20 -3.48 -5.29
N GLY A 65 6.43 -3.69 -4.22
CA GLY A 65 5.67 -2.66 -3.53
C GLY A 65 4.30 -3.17 -3.07
N SER A 66 3.72 -2.52 -2.08
CA SER A 66 2.39 -2.87 -1.56
C SER A 66 1.26 -2.18 -2.35
N ASN A 67 1.50 -0.98 -2.86
CA ASN A 67 0.56 -0.25 -3.71
C ASN A 67 0.85 -0.50 -5.19
N ARG A 68 -0.10 -1.15 -5.88
CA ARG A 68 0.06 -1.59 -7.27
C ARG A 68 0.17 -0.44 -8.28
N LEU A 69 -0.52 0.67 -8.04
CA LEU A 69 -0.42 1.83 -8.92
C LEU A 69 0.95 2.51 -8.85
N ASN A 70 1.71 2.33 -7.77
CA ASN A 70 3.08 2.84 -7.69
C ASN A 70 3.99 2.22 -8.76
N ALA A 71 3.67 1.02 -9.24
CA ALA A 71 4.36 0.39 -10.34
C ALA A 71 4.28 1.18 -11.65
N LEU A 72 3.34 2.11 -11.79
CA LEU A 72 3.19 2.98 -12.95
C LEU A 72 4.13 4.19 -12.92
N ALA A 73 4.78 4.45 -11.78
CA ALA A 73 5.67 5.60 -11.60
C ALA A 73 6.83 5.56 -12.62
N GLY A 74 6.96 6.63 -13.39
CA GLY A 74 8.00 6.76 -14.42
C GLY A 74 7.78 5.93 -15.69
N ARG A 75 6.71 5.12 -15.78
CA ARG A 75 6.42 4.24 -16.92
C ARG A 75 5.41 4.84 -17.90
N ILE A 76 4.56 5.76 -17.44
CA ILE A 76 3.50 6.34 -18.24
C ILE A 76 3.71 7.86 -18.35
N PRO A 77 3.92 8.39 -19.59
CA PRO A 77 4.08 9.82 -19.79
C PRO A 77 2.87 10.62 -19.35
N GLY A 78 3.10 11.65 -18.52
CA GLY A 78 2.06 12.56 -18.03
C GLY A 78 1.39 12.12 -16.73
N LEU A 79 1.74 10.96 -16.16
CA LEU A 79 1.29 10.52 -14.84
C LEU A 79 2.37 10.80 -13.81
N SER A 80 2.06 11.66 -12.84
CA SER A 80 2.94 12.00 -11.73
C SER A 80 2.49 11.31 -10.45
N PHE A 81 3.44 10.79 -9.70
CA PHE A 81 3.23 10.15 -8.40
C PHE A 81 3.91 10.95 -7.31
N TYR A 82 3.19 11.16 -6.24
CA TYR A 82 3.70 11.75 -5.01
C TYR A 82 3.48 10.74 -3.88
N ASN A 83 4.56 10.13 -3.43
CA ASN A 83 4.56 9.29 -2.24
C ASN A 83 5.03 10.14 -1.06
N ILE A 84 4.17 10.36 -0.09
CA ILE A 84 4.43 11.27 1.03
C ILE A 84 5.15 10.53 2.17
N ASP A 85 4.78 9.28 2.43
CA ASP A 85 5.17 8.61 3.68
C ASP A 85 6.36 7.67 3.52
N GLY A 86 6.44 6.93 2.43
CA GLY A 86 7.53 5.98 2.17
C GLY A 86 7.70 4.86 3.19
N LEU A 87 6.80 4.74 4.17
CA LEU A 87 6.81 3.67 5.14
C LEU A 87 6.32 2.38 4.50
N PRO A 88 7.05 1.26 4.67
CA PRO A 88 6.62 -0.04 4.17
C PRO A 88 5.22 -0.41 4.68
N GLY A 89 4.32 -0.72 3.74
CA GLY A 89 2.91 -1.03 4.02
C GLY A 89 1.98 0.19 4.15
N PHE A 90 2.52 1.41 4.16
CA PHE A 90 1.78 2.68 4.15
C PHE A 90 2.13 3.52 2.93
N GLU A 91 2.36 2.88 1.79
CA GLU A 91 2.77 3.48 0.53
C GLU A 91 1.58 4.16 -0.18
N ASN A 92 0.92 5.09 0.50
CA ASN A 92 -0.17 5.85 -0.10
C ASN A 92 0.40 6.89 -1.05
N SER A 93 0.14 6.70 -2.34
CA SER A 93 0.54 7.65 -3.36
C SER A 93 -0.63 8.48 -3.83
N THR A 94 -0.37 9.75 -4.03
CA THR A 94 -1.27 10.64 -4.74
C THR A 94 -0.86 10.70 -6.20
N TYR A 95 -1.80 10.56 -7.11
CA TYR A 95 -1.53 10.64 -8.56
C TYR A 95 -2.12 11.90 -9.14
N ARG A 96 -1.43 12.46 -10.15
CA ARG A 96 -1.89 13.58 -10.96
C ARG A 96 -1.62 13.27 -12.42
N LEU A 97 -2.60 13.52 -13.25
CA LEU A 97 -2.47 13.33 -14.68
C LEU A 97 -2.31 14.70 -15.35
N ARG A 98 -1.11 14.93 -15.95
CA ARG A 98 -0.72 16.22 -16.58
C ARG A 98 -0.78 17.44 -15.64
N GLY A 99 -0.60 17.21 -14.31
CA GLY A 99 -0.63 18.26 -13.31
C GLY A 99 -1.98 18.44 -12.62
N GLU A 100 -2.20 19.60 -12.03
CA GLU A 100 -3.44 19.95 -11.32
C GLU A 100 -4.28 20.89 -12.18
N HIS A 101 -5.53 20.50 -12.41
CA HIS A 101 -6.47 21.21 -13.29
C HIS A 101 -7.69 21.77 -12.57
N THR A 102 -7.74 21.63 -11.24
CA THR A 102 -8.87 22.04 -10.42
C THR A 102 -8.41 22.65 -9.10
N PHE A 103 -9.18 23.58 -8.58
CA PHE A 103 -9.03 24.13 -7.23
C PHE A 103 -9.76 23.27 -6.16
N SER A 104 -10.52 22.25 -6.59
CA SER A 104 -11.15 21.30 -5.69
C SER A 104 -10.12 20.40 -5.02
N ASP A 105 -10.43 19.88 -3.83
CA ASP A 105 -9.60 18.89 -3.15
C ASP A 105 -9.51 17.55 -3.89
N ASN A 106 -10.52 17.20 -4.68
CA ASN A 106 -10.49 16.01 -5.53
C ASN A 106 -9.75 16.28 -6.85
N ARG A 107 -8.44 16.05 -6.84
CA ARG A 107 -7.52 16.30 -7.96
C ARG A 107 -7.04 15.03 -8.64
N ALA A 108 -7.42 13.86 -8.14
CA ALA A 108 -7.01 12.58 -8.71
C ALA A 108 -7.83 12.22 -9.96
N PRO A 109 -7.24 11.51 -10.92
CA PRO A 109 -8.00 10.88 -11.99
C PRO A 109 -8.96 9.83 -11.42
N ILE A 110 -10.08 9.60 -12.07
CA ILE A 110 -10.96 8.48 -11.71
C ILE A 110 -10.33 7.15 -12.13
N ILE A 111 -10.56 6.12 -11.32
CA ILE A 111 -10.10 4.76 -11.61
C ILE A 111 -11.33 3.90 -11.90
N LEU A 112 -11.27 3.21 -13.04
CA LEU A 112 -12.27 2.21 -13.39
C LEU A 112 -11.59 0.86 -13.56
N ILE A 113 -12.16 -0.15 -12.94
CA ILE A 113 -11.77 -1.54 -13.07
C ILE A 113 -12.86 -2.26 -13.86
N ASP A 114 -12.53 -2.78 -15.03
CA ASP A 114 -13.47 -3.42 -15.96
C ASP A 114 -14.72 -2.55 -16.24
N GLY A 115 -14.48 -1.24 -16.40
CA GLY A 115 -15.51 -0.25 -16.72
C GLY A 115 -16.31 0.27 -15.52
N LYS A 116 -15.96 -0.10 -14.28
CA LYS A 116 -16.61 0.36 -13.04
C LYS A 116 -15.68 1.15 -12.14
N MET A 117 -16.21 2.19 -11.52
CA MET A 117 -15.46 2.93 -10.49
C MET A 117 -15.21 2.02 -9.28
N ASP A 118 -13.94 1.76 -8.99
CA ASP A 118 -13.51 0.95 -7.87
C ASP A 118 -12.13 1.39 -7.38
N ASP A 119 -11.74 0.92 -6.20
CA ASP A 119 -10.42 1.17 -5.64
C ASP A 119 -9.40 0.19 -6.22
N ALA A 120 -8.36 0.71 -6.89
CA ALA A 120 -7.27 -0.11 -7.42
C ALA A 120 -6.54 -0.92 -6.36
N SER A 121 -6.63 -0.53 -5.08
CA SER A 121 -6.08 -1.31 -3.98
C SER A 121 -6.76 -2.67 -3.78
N SER A 122 -7.94 -2.89 -4.40
CA SER A 122 -8.65 -4.16 -4.40
C SER A 122 -8.01 -5.22 -5.31
N LEU A 123 -7.10 -4.82 -6.20
CA LEU A 123 -6.43 -5.72 -7.14
C LEU A 123 -5.00 -6.06 -6.71
N ASP A 124 -4.53 -7.23 -7.12
CA ASP A 124 -3.11 -7.54 -7.18
C ASP A 124 -2.56 -7.26 -8.60
N SER A 125 -1.24 -6.98 -8.72
CA SER A 125 -0.62 -6.75 -10.03
C SER A 125 -0.72 -7.97 -10.94
N TYR A 126 -0.74 -9.18 -10.36
CA TYR A 126 -0.92 -10.42 -11.11
C TYR A 126 -2.31 -10.58 -11.71
N ASP A 127 -3.31 -9.81 -11.27
CA ASP A 127 -4.68 -9.82 -11.81
C ASP A 127 -4.88 -8.81 -12.94
N ILE A 128 -3.91 -7.93 -13.17
CA ILE A 128 -4.02 -6.87 -14.17
C ILE A 128 -3.57 -7.38 -15.54
N GLU A 129 -4.43 -7.25 -16.54
CA GLU A 129 -4.11 -7.52 -17.96
C GLU A 129 -3.52 -6.28 -18.61
N SER A 130 -4.12 -5.11 -18.38
CA SER A 130 -3.65 -3.84 -18.94
C SER A 130 -4.16 -2.63 -18.16
N ILE A 131 -3.44 -1.52 -18.30
CA ILE A 131 -3.87 -0.22 -17.78
C ILE A 131 -3.82 0.79 -18.93
N VAL A 132 -4.88 1.56 -19.05
CA VAL A 132 -5.01 2.60 -20.07
C VAL A 132 -5.30 3.94 -19.41
N LEU A 133 -4.59 4.97 -19.82
CA LEU A 133 -4.82 6.33 -19.35
C LEU A 133 -5.45 7.17 -20.45
N LEU A 134 -6.59 7.76 -20.16
CA LEU A 134 -7.24 8.77 -20.99
C LEU A 134 -6.86 10.15 -20.43
N LYS A 135 -6.03 10.89 -21.20
CA LYS A 135 -5.28 12.03 -20.69
C LYS A 135 -5.86 13.40 -21.04
N ASP A 136 -6.85 13.46 -21.91
CA ASP A 136 -7.47 14.71 -22.32
C ASP A 136 -9.00 14.60 -22.40
N ALA A 137 -9.64 15.73 -22.62
CA ALA A 137 -11.10 15.82 -22.68
C ALA A 137 -11.71 15.04 -23.86
N ALA A 138 -10.99 14.89 -24.97
CA ALA A 138 -11.47 14.14 -26.12
C ALA A 138 -11.57 12.65 -25.81
N ALA A 139 -10.57 12.10 -25.12
CA ALA A 139 -10.55 10.70 -24.70
C ALA A 139 -11.45 10.45 -23.46
N ALA A 140 -11.48 11.39 -22.50
CA ALA A 140 -12.18 11.22 -21.21
C ALA A 140 -13.61 11.76 -21.22
N GLY A 141 -14.06 12.44 -22.28
CA GLY A 141 -15.35 13.16 -22.33
C GLY A 141 -16.58 12.29 -22.08
N MET A 142 -16.53 11.01 -22.47
CA MET A 142 -17.62 10.05 -22.21
C MET A 142 -17.87 9.79 -20.72
N TYR A 143 -16.91 10.12 -19.86
CA TYR A 143 -17.03 9.98 -18.39
C TYR A 143 -17.57 11.26 -17.72
N GLY A 144 -17.93 12.28 -18.51
CA GLY A 144 -18.49 13.54 -18.05
C GLY A 144 -17.54 14.29 -17.10
N LEU A 145 -18.10 15.08 -16.20
CA LEU A 145 -17.33 15.89 -15.23
C LEU A 145 -16.43 15.05 -14.31
N ARG A 146 -16.77 13.80 -14.05
CA ARG A 146 -15.93 12.90 -13.24
C ARG A 146 -14.59 12.57 -13.91
N GLY A 147 -14.56 12.58 -15.26
CA GLY A 147 -13.35 12.38 -16.06
C GLY A 147 -12.48 13.64 -16.23
N ALA A 148 -12.83 14.77 -15.64
CA ALA A 148 -12.13 16.05 -15.86
C ALA A 148 -10.65 16.02 -15.48
N ASN A 149 -10.26 15.24 -14.46
CA ASN A 149 -8.87 15.04 -14.07
C ASN A 149 -8.19 13.86 -14.78
N GLY A 150 -8.84 13.31 -15.82
CA GLY A 150 -8.42 12.12 -16.56
C GLY A 150 -8.99 10.83 -16.00
N VAL A 151 -8.76 9.75 -16.73
CA VAL A 151 -9.31 8.42 -16.41
C VAL A 151 -8.22 7.37 -16.49
N ILE A 152 -8.16 6.51 -15.49
CA ILE A 152 -7.33 5.31 -15.44
C ILE A 152 -8.26 4.11 -15.61
N LEU A 153 -8.13 3.41 -16.72
CA LEU A 153 -8.87 2.16 -16.99
C LEU A 153 -7.97 0.99 -16.67
N ILE A 154 -8.39 0.12 -15.80
CA ILE A 154 -7.69 -1.11 -15.45
C ILE A 154 -8.54 -2.28 -15.97
N ASN A 155 -7.99 -3.07 -16.87
CA ASN A 155 -8.59 -4.29 -17.33
C ASN A 155 -7.98 -5.47 -16.58
N THR A 156 -8.82 -6.34 -16.02
CA THR A 156 -8.36 -7.52 -15.31
C THR A 156 -8.18 -8.72 -16.24
N LYS A 157 -7.30 -9.64 -15.84
CA LYS A 157 -7.11 -10.92 -16.54
C LYS A 157 -8.39 -11.72 -16.56
N ARG A 158 -8.68 -12.32 -17.71
CA ARG A 158 -9.84 -13.17 -17.94
C ARG A 158 -9.43 -14.56 -18.39
N GLY A 159 -10.30 -15.53 -18.21
CA GLY A 159 -10.13 -16.85 -18.77
C GLY A 159 -10.09 -16.82 -20.30
N LYS A 160 -9.48 -17.84 -20.88
CA LYS A 160 -9.49 -18.09 -22.33
C LYS A 160 -9.86 -19.55 -22.54
N GLU A 161 -10.50 -19.83 -23.67
CA GLU A 161 -10.76 -21.21 -24.07
C GLU A 161 -9.47 -22.00 -24.13
N GLY A 162 -9.50 -23.21 -23.64
CA GLY A 162 -8.34 -24.09 -23.64
C GLY A 162 -8.19 -24.90 -22.35
N LYS A 163 -7.08 -25.63 -22.27
CA LYS A 163 -6.73 -26.44 -21.10
C LYS A 163 -6.56 -25.58 -19.86
N ILE A 164 -6.83 -26.16 -18.70
CA ILE A 164 -6.61 -25.55 -17.41
C ILE A 164 -5.12 -25.17 -17.27
N LYS A 165 -4.88 -23.92 -16.94
CA LYS A 165 -3.55 -23.37 -16.59
C LYS A 165 -3.56 -23.00 -15.13
N VAL A 166 -2.56 -23.45 -14.39
CA VAL A 166 -2.33 -23.07 -12.98
C VAL A 166 -0.98 -22.40 -12.91
N SER A 167 -0.93 -21.22 -12.31
CA SER A 167 0.30 -20.49 -12.04
C SER A 167 0.41 -20.22 -10.55
N PHE A 168 1.62 -20.40 -10.02
CA PHE A 168 1.95 -20.05 -8.65
C PHE A 168 3.20 -19.18 -8.68
N ASN A 169 3.11 -18.01 -8.05
CA ASN A 169 4.20 -17.06 -7.94
C ASN A 169 4.43 -16.76 -6.46
N THR A 170 5.69 -16.75 -6.05
CA THR A 170 6.11 -16.31 -4.73
C THR A 170 7.23 -15.31 -4.86
N GLU A 171 7.13 -14.24 -4.10
CA GLU A 171 8.10 -13.15 -4.09
C GLU A 171 8.47 -12.82 -2.65
N THR A 172 9.75 -12.69 -2.39
CA THR A 172 10.29 -12.21 -1.11
C THR A 172 11.18 -11.01 -1.39
N SER A 173 10.83 -9.89 -0.79
CA SER A 173 11.53 -8.62 -0.99
C SER A 173 12.07 -8.09 0.34
N PHE A 174 13.26 -7.50 0.28
CA PHE A 174 13.85 -6.77 1.39
C PHE A 174 13.89 -5.29 1.02
N SER A 175 13.11 -4.49 1.74
CA SER A 175 13.08 -3.04 1.56
C SER A 175 14.01 -2.38 2.57
N GLN A 176 14.78 -1.41 2.10
CA GLN A 176 15.63 -0.58 2.95
C GLN A 176 15.48 0.90 2.58
N PRO A 177 15.68 1.83 3.52
CA PRO A 177 15.69 3.25 3.19
C PRO A 177 16.75 3.55 2.14
N THR A 178 16.37 4.17 1.03
CA THR A 178 17.30 4.57 -0.03
C THR A 178 18.24 5.68 0.42
N ARG A 179 17.78 6.50 1.36
CA ARG A 179 18.56 7.58 1.97
C ARG A 179 18.12 7.77 3.41
N LYS A 180 19.07 7.77 4.33
CA LYS A 180 18.88 8.19 5.72
C LYS A 180 19.53 9.56 5.90
N PRO A 181 18.87 10.54 6.53
CA PRO A 181 19.53 11.79 6.92
C PRO A 181 20.71 11.49 7.86
N LYS A 182 21.78 12.22 7.71
CA LYS A 182 22.91 12.16 8.63
C LYS A 182 22.72 13.23 9.69
N TYR A 183 22.78 12.84 10.93
CA TYR A 183 22.67 13.74 12.07
C TYR A 183 24.02 13.88 12.78
N LEU A 184 24.14 14.96 13.52
CA LEU A 184 25.27 15.22 14.41
C LEU A 184 25.14 14.31 15.64
N ASP A 185 26.26 13.78 16.11
CA ASP A 185 26.30 13.14 17.42
C ASP A 185 26.16 14.16 18.56
N ALA A 186 26.04 13.69 19.80
CA ALA A 186 25.82 14.54 20.96
C ALA A 186 26.94 15.59 21.15
N TYR A 187 28.21 15.21 20.89
CA TYR A 187 29.33 16.11 20.98
C TYR A 187 29.27 17.21 19.91
N GLN A 188 29.11 16.82 18.66
CA GLN A 188 29.05 17.76 17.53
C GLN A 188 27.84 18.70 17.67
N TYR A 189 26.69 18.17 18.09
CA TYR A 189 25.50 18.96 18.36
C TYR A 189 25.74 20.00 19.44
N GLY A 190 26.32 19.59 20.59
CA GLY A 190 26.62 20.49 21.70
C GLY A 190 27.60 21.59 21.32
N LEU A 191 28.62 21.23 20.52
CA LEU A 191 29.63 22.21 20.02
C LEU A 191 28.98 23.27 19.14
N LEU A 192 28.23 22.85 18.13
CA LEU A 192 27.56 23.77 17.19
C LEU A 192 26.42 24.57 17.84
N TYR A 193 25.74 23.99 18.82
CA TYR A 193 24.74 24.71 19.61
C TYR A 193 25.36 25.87 20.37
N ASN A 194 26.51 25.64 21.05
CA ASN A 194 27.23 26.70 21.73
C ASN A 194 27.72 27.78 20.77
N GLU A 195 28.24 27.41 19.60
CA GLU A 195 28.65 28.34 18.56
C GLU A 195 27.49 29.21 18.09
N ALA A 196 26.34 28.61 17.80
CA ALA A 196 25.12 29.34 17.40
C ALA A 196 24.68 30.32 18.49
N GLN A 197 24.66 29.87 19.76
CA GLN A 197 24.31 30.70 20.91
C GLN A 197 25.27 31.93 21.08
N LEU A 198 26.58 31.74 20.88
CA LEU A 198 27.53 32.80 20.97
C LEU A 198 27.46 33.74 19.76
N ASN A 199 27.10 33.26 18.58
CA ASN A 199 26.87 34.10 17.41
C ASN A 199 25.64 35.01 17.59
N ASP A 200 24.58 34.50 18.21
CA ASP A 200 23.37 35.28 18.52
C ASP A 200 23.61 36.26 19.67
N ASN A 201 24.37 35.84 20.66
CA ASN A 201 24.75 36.67 21.83
C ASN A 201 26.17 36.37 22.29
N PRO A 202 27.17 37.21 21.89
CA PRO A 202 28.59 37.00 22.26
C PRO A 202 28.87 36.97 23.76
N GLY A 203 27.96 37.48 24.59
CA GLY A 203 28.08 37.49 26.05
C GLY A 203 27.38 36.32 26.74
N ALA A 204 26.77 35.38 25.98
CA ALA A 204 26.07 34.28 26.56
C ALA A 204 27.02 33.23 27.17
N THR A 205 26.60 32.62 28.29
CA THR A 205 27.30 31.45 28.83
C THR A 205 26.92 30.24 27.98
N PRO A 206 27.86 29.48 27.42
CA PRO A 206 27.58 28.28 26.64
C PRO A 206 26.72 27.28 27.43
N LYS A 207 25.71 26.74 26.78
CA LYS A 207 24.81 25.71 27.40
C LYS A 207 25.59 24.45 27.77
N TYR A 208 26.53 24.05 26.95
CA TYR A 208 27.35 22.86 27.18
C TYR A 208 28.79 23.29 27.53
N ASP A 209 29.18 23.11 28.78
CA ASP A 209 30.54 23.41 29.20
C ASP A 209 31.58 22.40 28.65
N ALA A 210 32.85 22.68 28.81
CA ALA A 210 33.93 21.85 28.30
C ALA A 210 33.91 20.41 28.90
N ALA A 211 33.51 20.28 30.17
CA ALA A 211 33.40 18.97 30.82
C ALA A 211 32.24 18.13 30.26
N THR A 212 31.11 18.76 29.99
CA THR A 212 29.94 18.13 29.36
C THR A 212 30.26 17.70 27.91
N LEU A 213 30.93 18.59 27.13
CA LEU A 213 31.35 18.23 25.77
C LEU A 213 32.33 17.04 25.76
N GLU A 214 33.32 17.04 26.70
CA GLU A 214 34.22 15.90 26.82
C GLU A 214 33.53 14.62 27.27
N ALA A 215 32.51 14.70 28.13
CA ALA A 215 31.71 13.58 28.52
C ALA A 215 30.93 12.96 27.35
N TYR A 216 30.36 13.79 26.48
CA TYR A 216 29.71 13.30 25.22
C TYR A 216 30.74 12.66 24.28
N ARG A 217 31.94 13.24 24.14
CA ARG A 217 32.97 12.70 23.28
C ARG A 217 33.56 11.39 23.77
N SER A 218 33.78 11.25 25.08
CA SER A 218 34.35 10.04 25.69
C SER A 218 33.30 8.94 25.94
N GLY A 219 31.98 9.27 25.89
CA GLY A 219 30.91 8.32 26.18
C GLY A 219 30.83 7.90 27.65
N VAL A 220 31.41 8.65 28.57
CA VAL A 220 31.35 8.37 30.01
C VAL A 220 29.92 8.59 30.51
N ASN A 221 29.41 7.65 31.30
CA ASN A 221 28.06 7.68 31.87
C ASN A 221 26.96 8.04 30.84
N PRO A 222 26.55 7.08 29.98
CA PRO A 222 25.58 7.31 28.92
C PRO A 222 24.16 7.65 29.41
N TYR A 223 23.89 7.43 30.68
CA TYR A 223 22.61 7.82 31.30
C TYR A 223 22.54 9.32 31.59
N LYS A 224 23.67 9.91 31.99
CA LYS A 224 23.78 11.36 32.25
C LYS A 224 24.16 12.14 30.99
N TYR A 225 24.98 11.56 30.12
CA TYR A 225 25.48 12.17 28.89
C TYR A 225 25.11 11.30 27.68
N PRO A 226 23.81 11.24 27.33
CA PRO A 226 23.33 10.36 26.28
C PRO A 226 23.83 10.77 24.90
N ASN A 227 24.02 9.75 24.03
CA ASN A 227 24.34 9.92 22.62
C ASN A 227 23.59 8.82 21.83
N VAL A 228 22.30 9.02 21.62
CA VAL A 228 21.40 8.01 21.07
C VAL A 228 21.13 8.30 19.61
N ASN A 229 21.54 7.40 18.73
CA ASN A 229 21.14 7.44 17.32
C ASN A 229 19.75 6.83 17.14
N TRP A 230 18.73 7.68 17.23
CA TRP A 230 17.31 7.28 17.18
C TRP A 230 16.94 6.51 15.93
N GLN A 231 17.57 6.78 14.78
CA GLN A 231 17.31 6.07 13.53
C GLN A 231 17.83 4.62 13.59
N ASP A 232 19.04 4.43 14.07
CA ASP A 232 19.66 3.09 14.11
C ASP A 232 19.03 2.21 15.19
N GLU A 233 18.53 2.82 16.28
CA GLU A 233 17.85 2.11 17.35
C GLU A 233 16.43 1.67 16.94
N PHE A 234 15.66 2.55 16.33
CA PHE A 234 14.21 2.33 16.13
C PHE A 234 13.79 2.02 14.71
N LEU A 235 14.62 2.25 13.71
CA LEU A 235 14.32 1.86 12.33
C LEU A 235 15.07 0.60 11.93
N LYS A 236 14.36 -0.36 11.38
CA LYS A 236 14.99 -1.53 10.79
C LYS A 236 15.79 -1.14 9.55
N ASN A 237 16.94 -1.77 9.39
CA ASN A 237 17.72 -1.63 8.16
C ASN A 237 17.06 -2.35 6.98
N ASN A 238 16.36 -3.45 7.27
CA ASN A 238 15.65 -4.25 6.27
C ASN A 238 14.24 -4.56 6.74
N ASN A 239 13.28 -4.32 5.88
CA ASN A 239 11.90 -4.73 6.07
C ASN A 239 11.55 -5.87 5.12
N LEU A 240 11.04 -6.97 5.65
CA LEU A 240 10.64 -8.13 4.87
C LEU A 240 9.21 -7.96 4.36
N MET A 241 9.04 -8.15 3.06
CA MET A 241 7.74 -8.29 2.40
C MET A 241 7.70 -9.62 1.66
N THR A 242 6.63 -10.38 1.84
CA THR A 242 6.37 -11.61 1.07
C THR A 242 5.04 -11.50 0.36
N ARG A 243 5.00 -11.94 -0.89
CA ARG A 243 3.81 -12.03 -1.71
C ARG A 243 3.69 -13.43 -2.29
N ASN A 244 2.51 -13.98 -2.22
CA ASN A 244 2.17 -15.26 -2.81
C ASN A 244 0.93 -15.08 -3.66
N ASN A 245 0.97 -15.55 -4.90
CA ASN A 245 -0.12 -15.52 -5.84
C ASN A 245 -0.34 -16.92 -6.39
N ILE A 246 -1.59 -17.33 -6.47
CA ILE A 246 -2.03 -18.48 -7.24
C ILE A 246 -3.14 -18.03 -8.17
N ASN A 247 -3.07 -18.45 -9.44
CA ASN A 247 -4.17 -18.24 -10.36
C ASN A 247 -4.45 -19.51 -11.19
N ILE A 248 -5.72 -19.67 -11.53
CA ILE A 248 -6.24 -20.80 -12.28
C ILE A 248 -7.13 -20.24 -13.39
N SER A 249 -6.87 -20.59 -14.61
CA SER A 249 -7.67 -20.15 -15.75
C SER A 249 -7.88 -21.29 -16.75
N GLY A 250 -8.96 -21.21 -17.50
CA GLY A 250 -9.28 -22.19 -18.52
C GLY A 250 -10.72 -22.08 -18.97
N GLY A 251 -11.18 -23.02 -19.75
CA GLY A 251 -12.56 -23.09 -20.17
C GLY A 251 -12.77 -23.75 -21.51
N GLY A 252 -14.01 -23.89 -21.88
CA GLY A 252 -14.48 -24.38 -23.17
C GLY A 252 -15.57 -23.47 -23.73
N GLU A 253 -16.27 -23.94 -24.74
CA GLU A 253 -17.31 -23.17 -25.42
C GLU A 253 -18.41 -22.64 -24.49
N THR A 254 -18.78 -23.44 -23.47
CA THR A 254 -19.90 -23.11 -22.55
C THR A 254 -19.48 -22.24 -21.38
N ALA A 255 -18.27 -22.46 -20.84
CA ALA A 255 -17.79 -21.75 -19.66
C ALA A 255 -16.31 -21.44 -19.76
N ILE A 256 -15.94 -20.20 -19.48
CA ILE A 256 -14.56 -19.73 -19.42
C ILE A 256 -14.39 -19.05 -18.05
N TYR A 257 -13.27 -19.33 -17.38
CA TYR A 257 -13.06 -18.82 -16.03
C TYR A 257 -11.61 -18.39 -15.76
N TYR A 258 -11.48 -17.45 -14.86
CA TYR A 258 -10.23 -17.04 -14.22
C TYR A 258 -10.49 -16.88 -12.73
N VAL A 259 -9.64 -17.46 -11.90
CA VAL A 259 -9.69 -17.32 -10.44
C VAL A 259 -8.28 -17.09 -9.94
N SER A 260 -8.09 -16.12 -9.06
CA SER A 260 -6.82 -15.86 -8.37
C SER A 260 -7.01 -15.66 -6.87
N ALA A 261 -5.98 -15.97 -6.12
CA ALA A 261 -5.86 -15.64 -4.71
C ALA A 261 -4.45 -15.11 -4.43
N ASN A 262 -4.38 -13.98 -3.72
CA ASN A 262 -3.14 -13.28 -3.41
C ASN A 262 -3.04 -13.06 -1.91
N TYR A 263 -1.85 -13.24 -1.37
CA TYR A 263 -1.53 -12.92 0.01
C TYR A 263 -0.21 -12.15 0.07
N LEU A 264 -0.26 -10.95 0.67
CA LEU A 264 0.88 -10.09 0.90
C LEU A 264 1.06 -9.88 2.39
N TYR A 265 2.28 -10.03 2.88
CA TYR A 265 2.68 -9.74 4.24
C TYR A 265 3.83 -8.74 4.27
N ASN A 266 3.77 -7.78 5.21
CA ASN A 266 4.80 -6.79 5.47
C ASN A 266 5.16 -6.81 6.96
N SER A 267 6.45 -6.96 7.28
CA SER A 267 6.92 -7.19 8.66
C SER A 267 6.99 -5.93 9.53
N GLY A 268 6.75 -4.74 8.94
CA GLY A 268 6.86 -3.45 9.63
C GLY A 268 8.29 -2.92 9.74
N ALA A 269 8.40 -1.60 9.82
CA ALA A 269 9.65 -0.86 9.68
C ALA A 269 10.40 -0.59 11.00
N PHE A 270 9.76 -0.81 12.15
CA PHE A 270 10.33 -0.44 13.44
C PHE A 270 10.94 -1.62 14.20
N ASN A 271 11.99 -1.32 14.97
CA ASN A 271 12.50 -2.21 16.00
C ASN A 271 11.61 -2.06 17.23
N VAL A 272 10.85 -3.08 17.54
CA VAL A 272 9.99 -3.16 18.74
C VAL A 272 10.46 -4.28 19.64
N ASP A 273 10.34 -4.08 20.94
CA ASP A 273 10.58 -5.13 21.93
C ASP A 273 9.36 -6.07 21.97
N ARG A 274 9.53 -7.26 21.41
CA ARG A 274 8.46 -8.27 21.37
C ARG A 274 8.09 -8.84 22.74
N ASN A 275 8.95 -8.65 23.73
CA ASN A 275 8.74 -9.15 25.10
C ASN A 275 8.02 -8.11 25.98
N ALA A 276 7.96 -6.85 25.55
CA ALA A 276 7.31 -5.78 26.30
C ALA A 276 5.78 -5.96 26.42
N ASN A 277 5.17 -6.70 25.46
CA ASN A 277 3.71 -6.84 25.40
C ASN A 277 3.28 -8.21 24.88
N THR A 278 2.03 -8.58 25.18
CA THR A 278 1.34 -9.76 24.61
C THR A 278 0.69 -9.46 23.24
N TYR A 279 0.70 -8.20 22.79
CA TYR A 279 0.13 -7.75 21.54
C TYR A 279 1.21 -7.13 20.62
N ASN A 280 0.91 -7.06 19.34
CA ASN A 280 1.83 -6.52 18.35
C ASN A 280 1.70 -4.99 18.27
N THR A 281 2.80 -4.28 18.47
CA THR A 281 2.91 -2.83 18.37
C THR A 281 3.66 -2.36 17.11
N ASN A 282 4.20 -3.28 16.29
CA ASN A 282 4.89 -2.90 15.07
C ASN A 282 3.89 -2.53 13.96
N THR A 283 4.36 -1.71 13.02
CA THR A 283 3.64 -1.33 11.81
C THR A 283 3.61 -2.45 10.77
N SER A 284 3.20 -3.63 11.18
CA SER A 284 3.08 -4.78 10.28
C SER A 284 1.69 -4.85 9.65
N GLY A 285 1.60 -5.49 8.49
CA GLY A 285 0.33 -5.65 7.82
C GLY A 285 0.26 -6.86 6.91
N ASN A 286 -0.96 -7.25 6.60
CA ASN A 286 -1.23 -8.24 5.58
C ASN A 286 -2.42 -7.82 4.71
N VAL A 287 -2.39 -8.26 3.47
CA VAL A 287 -3.46 -8.07 2.49
C VAL A 287 -3.75 -9.39 1.84
N MET A 288 -5.03 -9.76 1.79
CA MET A 288 -5.52 -10.91 1.07
C MET A 288 -6.51 -10.43 0.01
N ASN A 289 -6.28 -10.80 -1.24
CA ASN A 289 -7.18 -10.53 -2.36
C ASN A 289 -7.62 -11.85 -2.98
N VAL A 290 -8.89 -11.92 -3.36
CA VAL A 290 -9.44 -13.00 -4.17
C VAL A 290 -10.18 -12.37 -5.32
N HIS A 291 -9.91 -12.84 -6.53
CA HIS A 291 -10.60 -12.41 -7.74
C HIS A 291 -11.07 -13.63 -8.52
N GLY A 292 -12.28 -13.57 -9.01
CA GLY A 292 -12.85 -14.59 -9.87
C GLY A 292 -13.76 -14.00 -10.91
N ASN A 293 -13.56 -14.36 -12.17
CA ASN A 293 -14.51 -14.09 -13.23
C ASN A 293 -14.87 -15.37 -13.98
N VAL A 294 -16.13 -15.43 -14.37
CA VAL A 294 -16.70 -16.56 -15.13
C VAL A 294 -17.57 -15.99 -16.23
N GLN A 295 -17.32 -16.44 -17.45
CA GLN A 295 -18.17 -16.22 -18.60
C GLN A 295 -18.92 -17.50 -18.92
N LEU A 296 -20.22 -17.41 -19.00
CA LEU A 296 -21.11 -18.50 -19.40
C LEU A 296 -21.78 -18.17 -20.73
N ASN A 297 -21.69 -19.09 -21.70
CA ASN A 297 -22.32 -18.98 -23.01
C ASN A 297 -23.45 -19.99 -23.12
N PHE A 298 -24.69 -19.53 -23.14
CA PHE A 298 -25.88 -20.37 -23.30
C PHE A 298 -26.28 -20.39 -24.80
N GLY A 299 -25.69 -21.32 -25.51
CA GLY A 299 -25.75 -21.37 -26.96
C GLY A 299 -25.12 -20.08 -27.56
N LYS A 300 -25.68 -19.61 -28.67
CA LYS A 300 -25.19 -18.44 -29.38
C LYS A 300 -25.89 -17.11 -29.00
N TYR A 301 -26.94 -17.19 -28.20
CA TYR A 301 -27.79 -16.02 -27.96
C TYR A 301 -27.59 -15.36 -26.60
N LEU A 302 -27.25 -16.13 -25.55
CA LEU A 302 -27.13 -15.56 -24.21
C LEU A 302 -25.72 -15.73 -23.68
N LYS A 303 -25.12 -14.60 -23.30
CA LYS A 303 -23.82 -14.54 -22.64
C LYS A 303 -23.99 -13.88 -21.27
N VAL A 304 -23.47 -14.53 -20.25
CA VAL A 304 -23.47 -14.04 -18.86
C VAL A 304 -22.03 -13.99 -18.37
N ASN A 305 -21.58 -12.82 -17.95
CA ASN A 305 -20.29 -12.64 -17.28
C ASN A 305 -20.53 -12.30 -15.82
N THR A 306 -19.82 -12.96 -14.93
CA THR A 306 -19.79 -12.63 -13.50
C THR A 306 -18.37 -12.29 -13.09
N ASP A 307 -18.24 -11.30 -12.22
CA ASP A 307 -16.96 -10.91 -11.65
C ASP A 307 -17.13 -10.66 -10.16
N ILE A 308 -16.24 -11.22 -9.35
CA ILE A 308 -16.23 -11.05 -7.90
C ILE A 308 -14.81 -10.78 -7.45
N ARG A 309 -14.63 -9.68 -6.74
CA ARG A 309 -13.38 -9.33 -6.09
C ARG A 309 -13.61 -9.13 -4.60
N ALA A 310 -12.78 -9.74 -3.80
CA ALA A 310 -12.80 -9.56 -2.35
C ALA A 310 -11.40 -9.23 -1.85
N LYS A 311 -11.32 -8.25 -0.95
CA LYS A 311 -10.09 -7.85 -0.28
C LYS A 311 -10.30 -7.84 1.22
N ARG A 312 -9.31 -8.31 1.95
CA ARG A 312 -9.16 -8.05 3.37
C ARG A 312 -7.74 -7.54 3.63
N GLU A 313 -7.66 -6.40 4.28
CA GLU A 313 -6.42 -5.78 4.70
C GLU A 313 -6.45 -5.59 6.21
N LYS A 314 -5.36 -5.97 6.88
CA LYS A 314 -5.16 -5.72 8.29
C LYS A 314 -3.80 -5.07 8.49
N ARG A 315 -3.76 -3.97 9.25
CA ARG A 315 -2.55 -3.27 9.65
C ARG A 315 -2.52 -3.10 11.16
N ASN A 316 -1.34 -3.28 11.73
CA ASN A 316 -1.08 -3.00 13.13
C ASN A 316 -0.19 -1.77 13.24
N ALA A 317 -0.30 -1.07 14.37
CA ALA A 317 0.55 0.06 14.71
C ALA A 317 0.62 0.23 16.23
N PRO A 318 1.55 1.02 16.78
CA PRO A 318 1.54 1.41 18.19
C PRO A 318 0.27 2.19 18.55
N GLY A 319 -0.13 2.19 19.83
CA GLY A 319 -1.33 2.88 20.29
C GLY A 319 -1.29 4.40 20.16
N ALA A 320 -0.11 5.00 20.20
CA ALA A 320 0.10 6.43 19.94
C ALA A 320 0.16 6.80 18.45
N TRP A 321 -0.25 5.88 17.57
CA TRP A 321 -0.33 6.12 16.14
C TRP A 321 -1.48 7.08 15.86
N SER A 322 -1.14 8.27 15.34
CA SER A 322 -2.14 9.26 14.94
C SER A 322 -2.75 8.91 13.58
N ASP A 323 -3.84 9.59 13.22
CA ASP A 323 -4.48 9.47 11.90
C ASP A 323 -3.54 9.84 10.73
N ASP A 324 -2.41 10.49 11.02
CA ASP A 324 -1.35 10.86 10.07
C ASP A 324 -0.37 9.69 9.76
N TYR A 325 -0.80 8.44 9.93
CA TYR A 325 -0.07 7.23 9.52
C TYR A 325 1.39 7.13 10.02
N GLY A 326 1.64 7.56 11.26
CA GLY A 326 2.96 7.48 11.89
C GLY A 326 3.93 8.59 11.53
N LYS A 327 3.48 9.62 10.90
CA LYS A 327 4.26 10.83 10.63
C LYS A 327 4.87 11.41 11.90
N ASP A 328 4.10 11.48 12.99
CA ASP A 328 4.59 11.93 14.29
C ASP A 328 5.73 11.06 14.81
N LEU A 329 5.66 9.75 14.61
CA LEU A 329 6.70 8.83 15.05
C LEU A 329 8.00 9.04 14.26
N LEU A 330 7.91 9.13 12.94
CA LEU A 330 9.06 9.46 12.09
C LEU A 330 9.59 10.87 12.38
N THR A 331 8.71 11.86 12.55
CA THR A 331 9.11 13.21 12.94
C THR A 331 9.89 13.19 14.26
N ASN A 332 9.44 12.45 15.26
CA ASN A 332 10.17 12.32 16.52
C ASN A 332 11.54 11.64 16.35
N ILE A 333 11.63 10.57 15.52
CA ILE A 333 12.90 9.92 15.20
C ILE A 333 13.89 10.93 14.57
N TYR A 334 13.39 11.81 13.71
CA TYR A 334 14.23 12.76 12.97
C TYR A 334 14.43 14.11 13.66
N SER A 335 13.60 14.50 14.62
CA SER A 335 13.71 15.79 15.31
C SER A 335 14.31 15.71 16.70
N THR A 336 14.44 14.52 17.30
CA THR A 336 15.00 14.35 18.63
C THR A 336 16.53 14.36 18.54
N PRO A 337 17.26 15.31 19.19
CA PRO A 337 18.71 15.30 19.22
C PRO A 337 19.26 14.08 19.95
N PHE A 338 20.47 13.65 19.58
CA PHE A 338 21.11 12.47 20.18
C PHE A 338 21.38 12.61 21.67
N ASN A 339 21.52 13.85 22.15
CA ASN A 339 21.74 14.18 23.57
C ASN A 339 20.45 14.53 24.34
N ALA A 340 19.27 14.27 23.79
CA ALA A 340 18.01 14.63 24.43
C ALA A 340 17.79 13.90 25.76
N HIS A 341 17.90 12.59 25.74
CA HIS A 341 17.80 11.67 26.90
C HIS A 341 18.30 10.28 26.51
N PRO A 342 18.66 9.39 27.43
CA PRO A 342 18.88 7.98 27.12
C PRO A 342 17.56 7.29 26.74
N ILE A 343 17.61 6.07 26.21
CA ILE A 343 16.40 5.26 25.95
C ILE A 343 15.73 4.87 27.27
N MET A 344 16.55 4.35 28.19
CA MET A 344 16.16 3.95 29.53
C MET A 344 17.13 4.56 30.53
N ASN A 345 16.69 4.87 31.72
CA ASN A 345 17.54 5.24 32.83
C ASN A 345 18.30 4.03 33.38
N GLU A 346 19.28 4.26 34.24
CA GLU A 346 20.09 3.19 34.85
C GLU A 346 19.25 2.22 35.72
N ASP A 347 18.18 2.71 36.32
CA ASP A 347 17.22 1.92 37.10
C ASP A 347 16.20 1.12 36.25
N GLY A 348 16.29 1.23 34.90
CA GLY A 348 15.37 0.58 33.96
C GLY A 348 14.06 1.33 33.71
N SER A 349 13.89 2.53 34.25
CA SER A 349 12.73 3.37 33.96
C SER A 349 12.86 4.04 32.58
N ILE A 350 11.74 4.35 31.94
CA ILE A 350 11.72 5.03 30.63
C ILE A 350 12.22 6.47 30.82
N ALA A 351 13.28 6.84 30.11
CA ALA A 351 13.87 8.15 30.26
C ALA A 351 13.11 9.25 29.51
N GLY A 352 13.17 10.48 30.01
CA GLY A 352 12.65 11.67 29.37
C GLY A 352 13.22 12.92 30.03
N THR A 353 12.95 14.09 29.44
CA THR A 353 13.31 15.40 30.05
C THR A 353 12.15 16.36 29.90
N SER A 354 12.18 17.48 30.63
CA SER A 354 11.20 18.55 30.51
C SER A 354 11.06 19.07 29.06
N ASP A 355 12.16 19.09 28.32
CA ASP A 355 12.21 19.58 26.93
C ASP A 355 11.81 18.51 25.92
N TYR A 356 12.04 17.21 26.24
CA TYR A 356 11.77 16.07 25.38
C TYR A 356 10.91 15.04 26.12
N GLN A 357 9.60 15.27 26.10
CA GLN A 357 8.59 14.45 26.81
C GLN A 357 8.04 13.31 25.96
N LYS A 358 8.75 12.90 24.90
CA LYS A 358 8.37 11.76 24.05
C LYS A 358 9.56 10.82 23.93
N ASN A 359 9.47 9.69 24.59
CA ASN A 359 10.45 8.62 24.46
C ASN A 359 9.97 7.60 23.42
N LEU A 360 10.76 7.39 22.36
CA LEU A 360 10.40 6.52 21.24
C LEU A 360 10.24 5.04 21.65
N TYR A 361 11.04 4.56 22.61
CA TYR A 361 10.86 3.22 23.17
C TYR A 361 9.49 3.09 23.85
N GLY A 362 9.15 4.07 24.68
CA GLY A 362 7.85 4.13 25.33
C GLY A 362 6.69 4.22 24.34
N VAL A 363 6.80 5.05 23.31
CA VAL A 363 5.79 5.17 22.26
C VAL A 363 5.62 3.85 21.50
N LEU A 364 6.70 3.21 21.09
CA LEU A 364 6.65 1.96 20.32
C LEU A 364 6.19 0.77 21.15
N ASN A 365 6.56 0.70 22.43
CA ASN A 365 6.36 -0.51 23.22
C ASN A 365 5.32 -0.35 24.34
N HIS A 366 5.06 0.85 24.83
CA HIS A 366 4.21 1.09 26.01
C HIS A 366 3.00 1.99 25.76
N SER A 367 2.69 2.36 24.53
CA SER A 367 1.52 3.20 24.21
C SER A 367 0.24 2.43 23.91
N GLY A 368 0.28 1.10 23.89
CA GLY A 368 -0.82 0.25 23.46
C GLY A 368 -0.69 -0.16 21.99
N TYR A 369 -1.84 -0.40 21.33
CA TYR A 369 -1.86 -0.81 19.91
C TYR A 369 -3.05 -0.24 19.16
N SER A 370 -2.88 -0.10 17.86
CA SER A 370 -3.94 0.20 16.90
C SER A 370 -4.04 -0.91 15.87
N ILE A 371 -5.25 -1.27 15.51
CA ILE A 371 -5.53 -2.23 14.45
C ILE A 371 -6.48 -1.57 13.45
N TRP A 372 -6.11 -1.60 12.20
CA TRP A 372 -6.93 -1.15 11.11
C TRP A 372 -7.26 -2.34 10.21
N GLU A 373 -8.54 -2.66 10.09
CA GLU A 373 -9.05 -3.71 9.22
C GLU A 373 -9.96 -3.10 8.15
N ARG A 374 -9.62 -3.36 6.91
CA ARG A 374 -10.36 -2.91 5.74
C ARG A 374 -10.78 -4.12 4.94
N SER A 375 -12.06 -4.21 4.61
CA SER A 375 -12.59 -5.26 3.77
C SER A 375 -13.45 -4.66 2.67
N SER A 376 -13.32 -5.16 1.45
CA SER A 376 -14.18 -4.80 0.34
C SER A 376 -14.61 -6.04 -0.43
N ILE A 377 -15.82 -5.99 -0.96
CA ILE A 377 -16.34 -6.93 -1.92
C ILE A 377 -16.96 -6.13 -3.05
N SER A 378 -16.48 -6.37 -4.26
CA SER A 378 -17.03 -5.85 -5.50
C SER A 378 -17.51 -7.02 -6.32
N SER A 379 -18.75 -6.98 -6.74
CA SER A 379 -19.34 -8.01 -7.62
C SER A 379 -20.21 -7.38 -8.67
N TYR A 380 -20.18 -7.94 -9.87
CA TYR A 380 -21.11 -7.57 -10.90
C TYR A 380 -21.44 -8.75 -11.83
N ILE A 381 -22.56 -8.62 -12.49
CA ILE A 381 -23.05 -9.52 -13.51
C ILE A 381 -23.38 -8.71 -14.76
N ASP A 382 -22.85 -9.14 -15.89
CA ASP A 382 -23.17 -8.62 -17.22
C ASP A 382 -23.96 -9.68 -17.98
N ILE A 383 -25.06 -9.29 -18.57
CA ILE A 383 -25.91 -10.14 -19.36
C ILE A 383 -26.04 -9.52 -20.73
N ALA A 384 -25.71 -10.27 -21.77
CA ALA A 384 -25.92 -9.87 -23.16
C ALA A 384 -26.79 -10.92 -23.86
N TYR A 385 -27.91 -10.48 -24.43
CA TYR A 385 -28.79 -11.32 -25.21
C TYR A 385 -28.84 -10.84 -26.66
N ASP A 386 -28.44 -11.72 -27.57
CA ASP A 386 -28.45 -11.48 -29.02
C ASP A 386 -29.86 -11.56 -29.57
N LEU A 387 -30.35 -10.46 -30.09
CA LEU A 387 -31.63 -10.30 -30.72
C LEU A 387 -31.60 -10.49 -32.25
N SER A 388 -30.46 -10.93 -32.81
CA SER A 388 -30.26 -11.10 -34.26
C SER A 388 -31.30 -12.02 -34.92
N ARG A 389 -32.05 -12.78 -34.10
CA ARG A 389 -33.21 -13.58 -34.56
C ARG A 389 -34.35 -12.71 -35.09
N TRP A 390 -34.45 -11.47 -34.54
CA TRP A 390 -35.49 -10.51 -34.95
C TRP A 390 -34.90 -9.37 -35.77
N VAL A 391 -33.77 -8.82 -35.35
CA VAL A 391 -33.07 -7.75 -36.05
C VAL A 391 -31.58 -8.09 -36.06
N LYS A 392 -31.03 -8.32 -37.26
CA LYS A 392 -29.62 -8.69 -37.41
C LYS A 392 -28.71 -7.61 -36.80
N GLY A 393 -27.81 -8.02 -35.91
CA GLY A 393 -26.86 -7.15 -35.23
C GLY A 393 -27.39 -6.42 -34.00
N LEU A 394 -28.65 -6.63 -33.60
CA LEU A 394 -29.23 -6.06 -32.40
C LEU A 394 -28.96 -6.97 -31.19
N SER A 395 -28.55 -6.40 -30.07
CA SER A 395 -28.49 -7.06 -28.77
C SER A 395 -29.08 -6.18 -27.67
N ILE A 396 -29.52 -6.81 -26.59
CA ILE A 396 -29.84 -6.14 -25.33
C ILE A 396 -28.77 -6.50 -24.32
N GLU A 397 -28.22 -5.50 -23.67
CA GLU A 397 -27.15 -5.64 -22.69
C GLU A 397 -27.58 -5.05 -21.35
N GLY A 398 -27.33 -5.77 -20.27
CA GLY A 398 -27.64 -5.32 -18.92
C GLY A 398 -26.48 -5.62 -17.99
N ARG A 399 -26.25 -4.72 -17.04
CA ARG A 399 -25.25 -4.86 -15.98
C ARG A 399 -25.89 -4.54 -14.64
N ALA A 400 -25.59 -5.35 -13.63
CA ALA A 400 -25.88 -5.06 -12.25
C ALA A 400 -24.63 -5.27 -11.41
N GLY A 401 -24.36 -4.36 -10.48
CA GLY A 401 -23.19 -4.41 -9.63
C GLY A 401 -23.50 -4.06 -8.19
N PHE A 402 -22.78 -4.69 -7.29
CA PHE A 402 -22.81 -4.42 -5.86
C PHE A 402 -21.42 -4.29 -5.31
N ASN A 403 -21.16 -3.19 -4.63
CA ASN A 403 -19.89 -2.92 -3.95
C ASN A 403 -20.17 -2.65 -2.47
N THR A 404 -19.40 -3.27 -1.61
CA THR A 404 -19.39 -2.95 -0.18
C THR A 404 -17.96 -2.75 0.28
N TYR A 405 -17.79 -1.76 1.15
CA TYR A 405 -16.54 -1.41 1.74
C TYR A 405 -16.75 -1.21 3.23
N THR A 406 -15.94 -1.88 4.03
CA THR A 406 -15.98 -1.77 5.49
C THR A 406 -14.60 -1.34 5.97
N ASP A 407 -14.56 -0.28 6.74
CA ASP A 407 -13.37 0.21 7.44
C ASP A 407 -13.62 0.07 8.93
N PHE A 408 -12.78 -0.68 9.61
CA PHE A 408 -12.87 -0.92 11.03
C PHE A 408 -11.53 -0.57 11.69
N TYR A 409 -11.58 0.35 12.62
CA TYR A 409 -10.43 0.81 13.37
C TYR A 409 -10.64 0.57 14.85
N THR A 410 -9.68 -0.10 15.49
CA THR A 410 -9.64 -0.32 16.92
C THR A 410 -8.38 0.34 17.48
N ASN A 411 -8.57 1.24 18.43
CA ASN A 411 -7.46 1.87 19.13
C ASN A 411 -7.53 1.53 20.61
N ARG A 412 -6.47 0.94 21.13
CA ARG A 412 -6.29 0.58 22.52
C ARG A 412 -5.03 1.26 23.02
N THR A 413 -5.19 2.40 23.69
CA THR A 413 -4.06 3.21 24.16
C THR A 413 -3.87 3.08 25.65
N LYS A 414 -2.64 3.24 26.06
CA LYS A 414 -2.24 3.50 27.45
C LYS A 414 -1.20 4.62 27.46
N LYS A 415 -1.12 5.31 28.58
CA LYS A 415 -0.03 6.24 28.88
C LYS A 415 1.06 5.49 29.62
N PHE A 416 2.27 6.00 29.56
CA PHE A 416 3.41 5.52 30.30
C PHE A 416 4.12 6.68 30.99
N ALA A 417 4.65 6.42 32.19
CA ALA A 417 5.48 7.36 32.93
C ALA A 417 6.88 7.43 32.33
N MET A 418 7.48 8.60 32.36
CA MET A 418 8.87 8.85 32.02
C MET A 418 9.57 9.52 33.19
N TYR A 419 10.87 9.35 33.27
CA TYR A 419 11.65 9.83 34.40
C TYR A 419 12.87 10.58 33.92
N GLN A 420 13.13 11.76 34.52
CA GLN A 420 14.31 12.58 34.29
C GLN A 420 15.29 12.38 35.43
N LEU A 421 16.55 12.08 35.12
CA LEU A 421 17.64 12.08 36.07
C LEU A 421 17.95 13.53 36.48
N MET A 422 17.85 13.82 37.78
CA MET A 422 18.14 15.12 38.38
C MET A 422 19.62 15.24 38.79
N ALA A 423 20.08 16.44 39.06
CA ALA A 423 21.47 16.72 39.42
C ALA A 423 21.92 16.04 40.74
N ASP A 424 20.98 15.80 41.66
CA ASP A 424 21.22 15.11 42.94
C ASP A 424 21.18 13.58 42.84
N GLY A 425 20.98 13.04 41.60
CA GLY A 425 20.87 11.60 41.36
C GLY A 425 19.47 11.03 41.55
N SER A 426 18.48 11.83 41.97
CA SER A 426 17.08 11.42 42.06
C SER A 426 16.42 11.41 40.66
N TYR A 427 15.23 10.81 40.58
CA TYR A 427 14.42 10.80 39.37
C TYR A 427 13.14 11.63 39.55
N SER A 428 12.88 12.53 38.65
CA SER A 428 11.63 13.28 38.55
C SER A 428 10.69 12.64 37.52
N GLN A 429 9.48 12.30 37.92
CA GLN A 429 8.49 11.63 37.07
C GLN A 429 7.69 12.62 36.22
N PHE A 430 7.49 12.26 34.96
CA PHE A 430 6.57 12.91 34.02
C PHE A 430 5.52 11.91 33.54
N GLY A 431 4.26 12.35 33.51
CA GLY A 431 3.17 11.49 33.11
C GLY A 431 2.86 10.42 34.17
N LEU A 432 1.91 9.56 33.85
CA LEU A 432 1.45 8.49 34.70
C LEU A 432 1.24 7.23 33.87
N ASP A 433 1.55 6.08 34.44
CA ASP A 433 1.14 4.80 33.87
C ASP A 433 -0.38 4.65 33.97
N THR A 434 -0.98 4.17 32.91
CA THR A 434 -2.40 3.82 32.88
C THR A 434 -2.59 2.41 32.37
N GLU A 435 -3.67 1.79 32.79
CA GLU A 435 -4.12 0.54 32.17
C GLU A 435 -4.51 0.79 30.72
N ILE A 436 -4.46 -0.28 29.92
CA ILE A 436 -4.85 -0.22 28.53
C ILE A 436 -6.35 0.03 28.41
N GLY A 437 -6.73 1.14 27.82
CA GLY A 437 -8.12 1.56 27.65
C GLY A 437 -8.64 1.41 26.23
N ASN A 438 -9.96 1.45 26.09
CA ASN A 438 -10.61 1.62 24.80
C ASN A 438 -10.60 3.11 24.44
N SER A 439 -9.67 3.50 23.55
CA SER A 439 -9.53 4.91 23.13
C SER A 439 -10.39 5.27 21.93
N GLY A 440 -10.94 4.26 21.25
CA GLY A 440 -11.85 4.47 20.14
C GLY A 440 -12.05 3.19 19.31
N GLU A 441 -13.27 3.06 18.84
CA GLU A 441 -13.65 2.13 17.79
C GLU A 441 -14.41 2.92 16.74
N TYR A 442 -14.00 2.73 15.52
CA TYR A 442 -14.66 3.36 14.38
C TYR A 442 -15.00 2.28 13.37
N LYS A 443 -16.25 2.26 12.94
CA LYS A 443 -16.72 1.35 11.91
C LYS A 443 -17.50 2.14 10.87
N GLN A 444 -17.04 2.08 9.64
CA GLN A 444 -17.69 2.69 8.50
C GLN A 444 -18.02 1.62 7.47
N ILE A 445 -19.24 1.63 6.98
CA ILE A 445 -19.71 0.70 5.97
C ILE A 445 -20.31 1.53 4.84
N TYR A 446 -19.75 1.36 3.65
CA TYR A 446 -20.31 1.88 2.42
C TYR A 446 -20.88 0.74 1.60
N ARG A 447 -22.01 0.98 0.99
CA ARG A 447 -22.65 0.06 0.05
C ARG A 447 -23.10 0.85 -1.15
N ASN A 448 -22.80 0.32 -2.31
CA ASN A 448 -23.24 0.89 -3.58
C ASN A 448 -23.84 -0.20 -4.43
N PHE A 449 -24.97 0.11 -5.05
CA PHE A 449 -25.61 -0.73 -6.03
C PHE A 449 -25.76 0.08 -7.31
N ASP A 450 -25.31 -0.45 -8.42
CA ASP A 450 -25.40 0.17 -9.72
C ASP A 450 -25.99 -0.80 -10.73
N HIS A 451 -26.74 -0.28 -11.69
CA HIS A 451 -27.28 -1.04 -12.79
C HIS A 451 -27.41 -0.17 -14.03
N ASN A 452 -27.29 -0.79 -15.18
CA ASN A 452 -27.64 -0.21 -16.45
C ASN A 452 -28.27 -1.26 -17.36
N ILE A 453 -29.02 -0.79 -18.33
CA ILE A 453 -29.61 -1.59 -19.41
C ILE A 453 -29.54 -0.77 -20.69
N GLY A 454 -29.18 -1.40 -21.78
CA GLY A 454 -29.04 -0.75 -23.07
C GLY A 454 -29.35 -1.67 -24.22
N LEU A 455 -29.60 -1.08 -25.37
CA LEU A 455 -29.65 -1.76 -26.66
C LEU A 455 -28.35 -1.42 -27.40
N ARG A 456 -27.76 -2.42 -28.01
CA ARG A 456 -26.59 -2.26 -28.87
C ARG A 456 -26.91 -2.78 -30.26
N TYR A 457 -26.56 -2.00 -31.26
CA TYR A 457 -26.68 -2.39 -32.67
C TYR A 457 -25.31 -2.37 -33.33
N THR A 458 -24.93 -3.51 -33.92
CA THR A 458 -23.71 -3.59 -34.76
C THR A 458 -24.09 -4.09 -36.14
N GLY A 459 -23.74 -3.33 -37.15
CA GLY A 459 -24.06 -3.67 -38.54
C GLY A 459 -22.98 -3.24 -39.52
N ASP A 460 -22.67 -4.11 -40.46
CA ASP A 460 -21.76 -3.84 -41.56
C ASP A 460 -22.58 -3.61 -42.84
N PHE A 461 -22.36 -2.44 -43.48
CA PHE A 461 -23.04 -2.00 -44.69
C PHE A 461 -22.00 -1.67 -45.72
N ASP A 462 -21.66 -2.64 -46.58
CA ASP A 462 -20.61 -2.54 -47.60
C ASP A 462 -19.28 -1.98 -47.04
N LYS A 463 -19.02 -0.69 -47.18
CA LYS A 463 -17.82 0.00 -46.68
C LYS A 463 -17.99 0.68 -45.33
N HIS A 464 -19.15 0.61 -44.75
CA HIS A 464 -19.49 1.26 -43.48
C HIS A 464 -19.82 0.23 -42.42
N SER A 465 -19.22 0.40 -41.25
CA SER A 465 -19.56 -0.34 -40.02
C SER A 465 -20.21 0.63 -39.05
N VAL A 466 -21.33 0.24 -38.48
CA VAL A 466 -22.07 0.99 -37.44
C VAL A 466 -22.04 0.21 -36.17
N ASP A 467 -21.61 0.84 -35.06
CA ASP A 467 -21.70 0.37 -33.71
C ASP A 467 -22.38 1.48 -32.88
N ALA A 468 -23.60 1.22 -32.36
CA ALA A 468 -24.44 2.21 -31.72
C ALA A 468 -25.16 1.66 -30.46
#